data_2d321dbd63cac29c9aba5c562047f83a
#
_entry.id   2d321dbd63cac29c9aba5c562047f83a
#
_cell.length_a   1.000
_cell.length_b   1.000
_cell.length_c   1.000
_cell.angle_alpha   90.00
_cell.angle_beta   90.00
_cell.angle_gamma   90.00
#
_symmetry.space_group_name_H-M   'P 1'
#
loop_
_entity.id
_entity.type
_entity.pdbx_description
1 polymer ?
#
loop_
_entity_poly.entity_id
_entity_poly.type
_entity_poly.pdbx_seq_one_letter_code
_entity_poly.pdbx_strand_id
1 'polypeptide(L)'
;MTLPTEYTDYFAGNGLKEGPLAVEPGWFQLWAPADVEQMNRLYQVSEAAPGFLGFGSSGGGELLAFDPAGRIVMIPFIPMSPEEALPVANSWREFLEKIER
;
A
#
# COMPACT_ATOMS: atom_id res chain seq x y z
N MET A 1 8.72 2.92 10.67
CA MET A 1 9.02 2.11 9.46
C MET A 1 9.27 3.02 8.28
N THR A 2 10.22 2.67 7.45
CA THR A 2 10.54 3.45 6.25
C THR A 2 10.15 2.68 5.00
N LEU A 3 9.91 3.42 3.91
CA LEU A 3 9.60 2.79 2.63
C LEU A 3 10.78 1.94 2.15
N PRO A 4 10.50 0.74 1.62
CA PRO A 4 11.55 -0.04 0.96
C PRO A 4 12.12 0.74 -0.24
N THR A 5 13.43 0.56 -0.47
CA THR A 5 14.09 1.17 -1.63
C THR A 5 13.42 0.75 -2.94
N GLU A 6 12.95 -0.49 -3.01
CA GLU A 6 12.25 -1.00 -4.19
C GLU A 6 11.03 -0.17 -4.56
N TYR A 7 10.29 0.32 -3.56
CA TYR A 7 9.14 1.19 -3.80
C TYR A 7 9.57 2.54 -4.37
N THR A 8 10.57 3.17 -3.73
CA THR A 8 11.07 4.46 -4.19
C THR A 8 11.64 4.37 -5.60
N ASP A 9 12.36 3.31 -5.89
CA ASP A 9 12.94 3.09 -7.23
C ASP A 9 11.84 2.91 -8.27
N TYR A 10 10.81 2.13 -7.94
CA TYR A 10 9.69 1.93 -8.87
C TYR A 10 8.99 3.26 -9.15
N PHE A 11 8.72 4.04 -8.09
CA PHE A 11 8.01 5.30 -8.25
C PHE A 11 8.80 6.31 -9.08
N ALA A 12 10.12 6.30 -8.97
CA ALA A 12 10.99 7.20 -9.74
C ALA A 12 11.07 6.82 -11.23
N GLY A 13 10.67 5.59 -11.58
CA GLY A 13 10.73 5.10 -12.95
C GLY A 13 9.47 5.43 -13.74
N ASN A 14 9.29 4.68 -14.84
CA ASN A 14 8.18 4.90 -15.78
C ASN A 14 7.02 3.91 -15.59
N GLY A 15 7.03 3.13 -14.52
CA GLY A 15 5.95 2.19 -14.22
C GLY A 15 4.66 2.90 -13.85
N LEU A 16 3.53 2.19 -13.92
CA LEU A 16 2.23 2.74 -13.58
C LEU A 16 2.19 3.15 -12.12
N LYS A 17 1.64 4.35 -11.86
CA LYS A 17 1.41 4.85 -10.49
C LYS A 17 -0.01 4.58 -10.02
N GLU A 18 -0.90 4.23 -10.96
CA GLU A 18 -2.25 3.78 -10.64
C GLU A 18 -2.74 2.91 -11.79
N GLY A 19 -3.65 2.01 -11.48
CA GLY A 19 -4.22 1.13 -12.49
C GLY A 19 -4.88 -0.10 -11.89
N PRO A 20 -5.30 -1.03 -12.75
CA PRO A 20 -5.99 -2.24 -12.32
C PRO A 20 -5.04 -3.28 -11.75
N LEU A 21 -5.55 -4.04 -10.78
CA LEU A 21 -4.86 -5.19 -10.19
C LEU A 21 -5.63 -6.46 -10.54
N ALA A 22 -4.90 -7.53 -10.80
CA ALA A 22 -5.48 -8.85 -11.10
C ALA A 22 -6.08 -9.52 -9.85
N VAL A 23 -5.84 -8.96 -8.68
CA VAL A 23 -6.36 -9.47 -7.40
C VAL A 23 -7.04 -8.31 -6.66
N GLU A 24 -7.82 -8.64 -5.63
CA GLU A 24 -8.42 -7.58 -4.81
C GLU A 24 -7.32 -6.73 -4.16
N PRO A 25 -7.52 -5.42 -4.04
CA PRO A 25 -8.79 -4.70 -4.22
C PRO A 25 -9.14 -4.30 -5.66
N GLY A 26 -8.43 -4.80 -6.66
CA GLY A 26 -8.76 -4.60 -8.06
C GLY A 26 -8.25 -3.31 -8.68
N TRP A 27 -7.80 -2.38 -7.89
CA TRP A 27 -7.25 -1.10 -8.33
C TRP A 27 -6.21 -0.63 -7.33
N PHE A 28 -5.22 0.14 -7.79
CA PHE A 28 -4.22 0.74 -6.91
C PHE A 28 -3.92 2.18 -7.33
N GLN A 29 -3.61 3.00 -6.33
CA GLN A 29 -3.12 4.36 -6.51
C GLN A 29 -1.96 4.53 -5.54
N LEU A 30 -0.75 4.75 -6.08
CA LEU A 30 0.45 4.90 -5.25
C LEU A 30 0.61 6.34 -4.80
N TRP A 31 1.04 6.53 -3.56
CA TRP A 31 1.41 7.85 -3.06
C TRP A 31 2.87 8.12 -3.39
N ALA A 32 3.20 9.38 -3.73
CA ALA A 32 4.58 9.76 -3.93
C ALA A 32 5.38 9.53 -2.64
N PRO A 33 6.62 9.02 -2.72
CA PRO A 33 7.42 8.80 -1.52
C PRO A 33 7.49 10.00 -0.58
N ALA A 34 7.55 11.22 -1.14
CA ALA A 34 7.59 12.43 -0.33
C ALA A 34 6.31 12.68 0.46
N ASP A 35 5.18 12.08 0.04
CA ASP A 35 3.88 12.29 0.68
C ASP A 35 3.51 11.18 1.65
N VAL A 36 4.24 10.06 1.64
CA VAL A 36 3.86 8.87 2.41
C VAL A 36 3.75 9.17 3.90
N GLU A 37 4.72 9.87 4.48
CA GLU A 37 4.70 10.17 5.91
C GLU A 37 3.48 11.00 6.29
N GLN A 38 3.19 12.04 5.50
CA GLN A 38 2.05 12.91 5.74
C GLN A 38 0.73 12.16 5.61
N MET A 39 0.61 11.29 4.61
CA MET A 39 -0.61 10.52 4.40
C MET A 39 -0.84 9.53 5.53
N ASN A 40 0.22 8.89 6.04
CA ASN A 40 0.10 8.00 7.18
C ASN A 40 -0.37 8.74 8.43
N ARG A 41 0.10 9.97 8.63
CA ARG A 41 -0.38 10.80 9.75
C ARG A 41 -1.84 11.22 9.55
N LEU A 42 -2.19 11.61 8.33
CA LEU A 42 -3.55 12.04 8.01
C LEU A 42 -4.58 10.95 8.31
N TYR A 43 -4.26 9.71 7.96
CA TYR A 43 -5.15 8.58 8.18
C TYR A 43 -4.91 7.88 9.52
N GLN A 44 -3.98 8.38 10.33
CA GLN A 44 -3.67 7.84 11.66
C GLN A 44 -3.31 6.34 11.60
N VAL A 45 -2.50 5.98 10.62
CA VAL A 45 -2.17 4.58 10.38
C VAL A 45 -1.41 3.96 11.55
N SER A 46 -0.46 4.70 12.14
CA SER A 46 0.34 4.16 13.24
C SER A 46 -0.48 3.95 14.52
N GLU A 47 -1.56 4.71 14.71
CA GLU A 47 -2.45 4.53 15.84
C GLU A 47 -3.43 3.38 15.61
N ALA A 48 -3.98 3.30 14.40
CA ALA A 48 -5.01 2.31 14.07
C ALA A 48 -4.42 0.94 13.74
N ALA A 49 -3.25 0.90 13.10
CA ALA A 49 -2.58 -0.33 12.67
C ALA A 49 -1.08 -0.21 12.93
N PRO A 50 -0.66 -0.34 14.21
CA PRO A 50 0.76 -0.20 14.56
C PRO A 50 1.66 -1.15 13.78
N GLY A 51 2.79 -0.64 13.29
CA GLY A 51 3.75 -1.43 12.52
C GLY A 51 3.46 -1.52 11.04
N PHE A 52 2.29 -1.04 10.58
CA PHE A 52 1.97 -0.99 9.16
C PHE A 52 2.35 0.36 8.58
N LEU A 53 2.73 0.37 7.30
CA LEU A 53 3.07 1.60 6.59
C LEU A 53 2.22 1.68 5.33
N GLY A 54 1.28 2.62 5.29
CA GLY A 54 0.48 2.86 4.09
C GLY A 54 1.32 3.46 2.99
N PHE A 55 1.12 2.98 1.75
CA PHE A 55 1.82 3.52 0.60
C PHE A 55 0.88 3.94 -0.53
N GLY A 56 -0.39 3.67 -0.38
CA GLY A 56 -1.37 4.01 -1.41
C GLY A 56 -2.76 3.58 -1.00
N SER A 57 -3.66 3.56 -1.97
CA SER A 57 -5.05 3.15 -1.74
C SER A 57 -5.59 2.41 -2.94
N SER A 58 -6.78 1.83 -2.77
CA SER A 58 -7.53 1.22 -3.86
C SER A 58 -8.28 2.24 -4.72
N GLY A 59 -8.19 3.51 -4.36
CA GLY A 59 -9.05 4.54 -4.96
C GLY A 59 -10.46 4.55 -4.39
N GLY A 60 -10.74 3.66 -3.45
CA GLY A 60 -12.01 3.54 -2.76
C GLY A 60 -11.79 3.46 -1.27
N GLY A 61 -12.32 2.42 -0.63
CA GLY A 61 -12.34 2.29 0.81
C GLY A 61 -11.17 1.57 1.46
N GLU A 62 -10.14 1.18 0.71
CA GLU A 62 -9.03 0.40 1.27
C GLU A 62 -7.69 1.10 1.16
N LEU A 63 -6.92 1.02 2.24
CA LEU A 63 -5.51 1.39 2.29
C LEU A 63 -4.67 0.24 1.75
N LEU A 64 -3.65 0.55 0.96
CA LEU A 64 -2.61 -0.42 0.61
C LEU A 64 -1.39 -0.14 1.48
N ALA A 65 -0.86 -1.16 2.13
CA ALA A 65 0.19 -0.98 3.11
C ALA A 65 1.18 -2.13 3.12
N PHE A 66 2.39 -1.84 3.63
CA PHE A 66 3.34 -2.86 4.03
C PHE A 66 3.02 -3.26 5.46
N ASP A 67 2.94 -4.58 5.73
CA ASP A 67 2.79 -5.06 7.09
C ASP A 67 4.16 -5.09 7.80
N PRO A 68 4.22 -5.42 9.09
CA PRO A 68 5.51 -5.45 9.79
C PRO A 68 6.56 -6.39 9.19
N ALA A 69 6.15 -7.38 8.40
CA ALA A 69 7.07 -8.31 7.73
C ALA A 69 7.42 -7.88 6.32
N GLY A 70 6.88 -6.74 5.85
CA GLY A 70 7.14 -6.25 4.50
C GLY A 70 6.23 -6.81 3.42
N ARG A 71 5.21 -7.58 3.81
CA ARG A 71 4.21 -8.07 2.85
C ARG A 71 3.22 -6.97 2.54
N ILE A 72 2.55 -7.09 1.40
CA ILE A 72 1.56 -6.11 0.96
C ILE A 72 0.17 -6.58 1.39
N VAL A 73 -0.55 -5.68 2.06
CA VAL A 73 -1.92 -5.95 2.53
C VAL A 73 -2.84 -4.82 2.13
N MET A 74 -4.15 -5.09 2.14
CA MET A 74 -5.17 -4.06 2.06
C MET A 74 -5.94 -4.02 3.38
N ILE A 75 -6.23 -2.82 3.85
CA ILE A 75 -6.94 -2.60 5.11
C ILE A 75 -8.04 -1.59 4.86
N PRO A 76 -9.29 -1.85 5.27
CA PRO A 76 -10.33 -0.81 5.12
C PRO A 76 -9.92 0.45 5.89
N PHE A 77 -10.23 1.62 5.33
CA PHE A 77 -9.99 2.86 6.06
C PHE A 77 -10.88 2.94 7.30
N ILE A 78 -12.07 2.36 7.25
CA ILE A 78 -13.04 2.36 8.35
C ILE A 78 -13.72 0.98 8.40
N PRO A 79 -13.51 0.20 9.46
CA PRO A 79 -12.56 0.41 10.56
C PRO A 79 -11.15 -0.03 10.15
N MET A 80 -10.17 0.79 10.48
CA MET A 80 -8.78 0.41 10.22
C MET A 80 -8.24 -0.29 11.46
N SER A 81 -7.83 -1.55 11.30
CA SER A 81 -7.17 -2.30 12.38
C SER A 81 -6.34 -3.42 11.77
N PRO A 82 -5.33 -3.93 12.49
CA PRO A 82 -4.51 -5.05 11.98
C PRO A 82 -5.34 -6.30 11.66
N GLU A 83 -6.42 -6.53 12.41
CA GLU A 83 -7.28 -7.71 12.22
C GLU A 83 -8.03 -7.66 10.89
N GLU A 84 -8.22 -6.47 10.34
CA GLU A 84 -8.93 -6.31 9.07
C GLU A 84 -8.00 -6.39 7.86
N ALA A 85 -6.69 -6.55 8.08
CA ALA A 85 -5.73 -6.62 6.98
C ALA A 85 -5.91 -7.92 6.20
N LEU A 86 -6.01 -7.80 4.88
CA LEU A 86 -6.12 -8.94 3.98
C LEU A 86 -4.89 -8.97 3.07
N PRO A 87 -4.30 -10.15 2.84
CA PRO A 87 -3.09 -10.24 2.02
C PRO A 87 -3.36 -9.89 0.55
N VAL A 88 -2.45 -9.16 -0.05
CA VAL A 88 -2.47 -8.83 -1.48
C VAL A 88 -1.30 -9.52 -2.18
N ALA A 89 -0.10 -9.39 -1.60
CA ALA A 89 1.11 -9.99 -2.16
C ALA A 89 2.13 -10.20 -1.05
N ASN A 90 3.06 -11.14 -1.26
CA ASN A 90 4.07 -11.47 -0.26
C ASN A 90 5.28 -10.55 -0.31
N SER A 91 5.42 -9.76 -1.38
CA SER A 91 6.54 -8.84 -1.57
C SER A 91 6.13 -7.74 -2.54
N TRP A 92 6.94 -6.67 -2.60
CA TRP A 92 6.72 -5.62 -3.59
C TRP A 92 6.83 -6.18 -5.00
N ARG A 93 7.80 -7.05 -5.24
CA ARG A 93 7.97 -7.67 -6.56
C ARG A 93 6.72 -8.44 -6.97
N GLU A 94 6.17 -9.24 -6.06
CA GLU A 94 4.94 -9.98 -6.35
C GLU A 94 3.77 -9.05 -6.60
N PHE A 95 3.69 -7.94 -5.86
CA PHE A 95 2.66 -6.93 -6.08
C PHE A 95 2.73 -6.40 -7.52
N LEU A 96 3.94 -6.09 -8.00
CA LEU A 96 4.10 -5.59 -9.36
C LEU A 96 3.61 -6.60 -10.41
N GLU A 97 3.74 -7.88 -10.11
CA GLU A 97 3.23 -8.95 -11.01
C GLU A 97 1.71 -8.98 -11.08
N LYS A 98 1.02 -8.39 -10.09
CA LYS A 98 -0.44 -8.34 -10.06
C LYS A 98 -0.99 -7.14 -10.83
N ILE A 99 -0.15 -6.22 -11.27
CA ILE A 99 -0.61 -5.06 -12.04
C ILE A 99 -0.99 -5.52 -13.43
N GLU A 100 -2.21 -5.19 -13.84
CA GLU A 100 -2.69 -5.49 -15.19
C GLU A 100 -2.30 -4.34 -16.12
N ARG A 101 -1.73 -4.71 -17.28
CA ARG A 101 -1.21 -3.73 -18.26
C ARG A 101 -1.88 -3.89 -19.60
#